data_29886665ac607fc2f255f0c2f8facdaf
#
_entry.id   29886665ac607fc2f255f0c2f8facdaf
#
_cell.length_a   1.000
_cell.length_b   1.000
_cell.length_c   1.000
_cell.angle_alpha   90.00
_cell.angle_beta   90.00
_cell.angle_gamma   90.00
#
_symmetry.space_group_name_H-M   'P 1'
#
loop_
_entity.id
_entity.type
_entity.pdbx_description
1 polymer ?
#
loop_
_entity_poly.entity_id
_entity_poly.type
_entity_poly.pdbx_seq_one_letter_code
_entity_poly.pdbx_strand_id
1 'polypeptide(L)'
;MQKKLVVLYFLVLLAFAGLSARLVLINRDNGEQYKRQVLSQQQYSSRTLPFKRGEILDSKGTKLAVSEKVYNLVLDCKLMNEKEEYVEGTIAALTQCFDVSESDIRSYNEQNPTSQYHVLQRQLTYDEIAPFQELQNNEEQGKYIQGVWFEEEYRRVYPNNTMAADVVGFTSKDNVGNYGLEEYYNDILSGINGREYGYMNDDSNLERTTKAAVDGYNLVTTLDANIQGIVERKLQEYNDTYKNAAREGNGAQNVGCIIMDVNNGDILAMASYPFFNLN
;
A
#
# COMPACT_ATOMS: atom_id res chain seq x y z
N MET A 1 -43.74 -60.13 -19.47
CA MET A 1 -43.24 -58.73 -19.65
C MET A 1 -42.78 -58.12 -18.31
N GLN A 2 -43.53 -58.17 -17.21
CA GLN A 2 -43.21 -57.51 -15.92
C GLN A 2 -41.84 -57.91 -15.33
N LYS A 3 -41.47 -59.22 -15.38
CA LYS A 3 -40.17 -59.65 -14.83
C LYS A 3 -38.96 -59.04 -15.56
N LYS A 4 -39.05 -58.82 -16.89
CA LYS A 4 -37.96 -58.17 -17.65
C LYS A 4 -37.83 -56.68 -17.34
N LEU A 5 -38.95 -55.98 -17.08
CA LEU A 5 -38.97 -54.58 -16.65
C LEU A 5 -38.36 -54.40 -15.26
N VAL A 6 -38.66 -55.30 -14.33
CA VAL A 6 -38.09 -55.31 -12.98
C VAL A 6 -36.57 -55.52 -13.01
N VAL A 7 -36.08 -56.43 -13.84
CA VAL A 7 -34.64 -56.67 -14.04
C VAL A 7 -33.96 -55.44 -14.60
N LEU A 8 -34.58 -54.83 -15.64
CA LEU A 8 -34.04 -53.59 -16.22
C LEU A 8 -33.94 -52.43 -15.18
N TYR A 9 -34.99 -52.28 -14.37
CA TYR A 9 -35.03 -51.29 -13.29
C TYR A 9 -33.91 -51.51 -12.28
N PHE A 10 -33.67 -52.73 -11.85
CA PHE A 10 -32.55 -53.05 -10.91
C PHE A 10 -31.19 -52.81 -11.58
N LEU A 11 -31.02 -53.05 -12.87
CA LEU A 11 -29.78 -52.79 -13.60
C LEU A 11 -29.46 -51.29 -13.67
N VAL A 12 -30.48 -50.46 -13.93
CA VAL A 12 -30.35 -49.00 -13.93
C VAL A 12 -30.02 -48.49 -12.50
N LEU A 13 -30.69 -48.97 -11.48
CA LEU A 13 -30.40 -48.63 -10.07
C LEU A 13 -28.95 -48.99 -9.70
N LEU A 14 -28.47 -50.13 -10.14
CA LEU A 14 -27.10 -50.60 -9.83
C LEU A 14 -26.06 -49.72 -10.57
N ALA A 15 -26.37 -49.31 -11.79
CA ALA A 15 -25.53 -48.35 -12.55
C ALA A 15 -25.46 -46.97 -11.86
N PHE A 16 -26.60 -46.46 -11.38
CA PHE A 16 -26.62 -45.19 -10.62
C PHE A 16 -25.88 -45.29 -9.29
N ALA A 17 -26.02 -46.41 -8.57
CA ALA A 17 -25.26 -46.65 -7.34
C ALA A 17 -23.75 -46.71 -7.59
N GLY A 18 -23.34 -47.35 -8.70
CA GLY A 18 -21.92 -47.36 -9.14
C GLY A 18 -21.37 -45.98 -9.52
N LEU A 19 -22.14 -45.15 -10.22
CA LEU A 19 -21.79 -43.79 -10.52
C LEU A 19 -21.68 -42.91 -9.28
N SER A 20 -22.61 -43.04 -8.34
CA SER A 20 -22.60 -42.31 -7.08
C SER A 20 -21.40 -42.70 -6.21
N ALA A 21 -21.09 -43.99 -6.12
CA ALA A 21 -19.90 -44.47 -5.42
C ALA A 21 -18.61 -43.95 -6.05
N ARG A 22 -18.53 -43.91 -7.40
CA ARG A 22 -17.39 -43.37 -8.13
C ARG A 22 -17.21 -41.87 -7.88
N LEU A 23 -18.30 -41.08 -7.86
CA LEU A 23 -18.28 -39.65 -7.53
C LEU A 23 -17.76 -39.40 -6.11
N VAL A 24 -18.20 -40.21 -5.14
CA VAL A 24 -17.70 -40.08 -3.76
C VAL A 24 -16.22 -40.42 -3.67
N LEU A 25 -15.75 -41.47 -4.37
CA LEU A 25 -14.32 -41.82 -4.41
C LEU A 25 -13.48 -40.71 -5.05
N ILE A 26 -13.91 -40.17 -6.21
CA ILE A 26 -13.22 -39.05 -6.88
C ILE A 26 -13.16 -37.82 -5.96
N ASN A 27 -14.24 -37.49 -5.27
CA ASN A 27 -14.27 -36.36 -4.37
C ASN A 27 -13.38 -36.57 -3.11
N ARG A 28 -13.29 -37.82 -2.64
CA ARG A 28 -12.41 -38.17 -1.51
C ARG A 28 -10.93 -38.15 -1.91
N ASP A 29 -10.56 -38.70 -3.06
CA ASP A 29 -9.17 -38.88 -3.45
C ASP A 29 -8.60 -37.57 -4.07
N ASN A 30 -9.40 -36.77 -4.74
CA ASN A 30 -8.96 -35.54 -5.42
C ASN A 30 -9.51 -34.25 -4.81
N GLY A 31 -10.38 -34.31 -3.81
CA GLY A 31 -11.03 -33.14 -3.20
C GLY A 31 -10.03 -32.11 -2.68
N GLU A 32 -8.95 -32.54 -2.04
CA GLU A 32 -7.86 -31.65 -1.59
C GLU A 32 -7.08 -31.04 -2.77
N GLN A 33 -6.89 -31.77 -3.84
CA GLN A 33 -6.20 -31.30 -5.04
C GLN A 33 -7.06 -30.26 -5.78
N TYR A 34 -8.35 -30.49 -5.90
CA TYR A 34 -9.29 -29.51 -6.47
C TYR A 34 -9.41 -28.27 -5.59
N LYS A 35 -9.46 -28.42 -4.27
CA LYS A 35 -9.41 -27.27 -3.34
C LYS A 35 -8.13 -26.45 -3.51
N ARG A 36 -6.97 -27.11 -3.61
CA ARG A 36 -5.69 -26.42 -3.85
C ARG A 36 -5.66 -25.73 -5.21
N GLN A 37 -6.24 -26.33 -6.24
CA GLN A 37 -6.31 -25.75 -7.59
C GLN A 37 -7.25 -24.53 -7.63
N VAL A 38 -8.41 -24.61 -6.96
CA VAL A 38 -9.32 -23.46 -6.78
C VAL A 38 -8.64 -22.35 -5.94
N LEU A 39 -7.97 -22.71 -4.84
CA LEU A 39 -7.22 -21.75 -4.02
C LEU A 39 -6.06 -21.13 -4.79
N SER A 40 -5.36 -21.88 -5.66
CA SER A 40 -4.31 -21.32 -6.51
C SER A 40 -4.85 -20.38 -7.59
N GLN A 41 -6.02 -20.67 -8.16
CA GLN A 41 -6.71 -19.77 -9.07
C GLN A 41 -7.24 -18.52 -8.35
N GLN A 42 -7.69 -18.64 -7.10
CA GLN A 42 -8.06 -17.51 -6.26
C GLN A 42 -6.87 -16.61 -5.89
N GLN A 43 -5.67 -17.16 -5.75
CA GLN A 43 -4.45 -16.37 -5.52
C GLN A 43 -4.07 -15.50 -6.74
N TYR A 44 -4.47 -15.87 -7.95
CA TYR A 44 -4.14 -15.11 -9.16
C TYR A 44 -4.86 -13.76 -9.28
N SER A 45 -5.89 -13.51 -8.48
CA SER A 45 -6.65 -12.24 -8.50
C SER A 45 -6.71 -11.56 -7.14
N SER A 46 -5.77 -11.86 -6.23
CA SER A 46 -5.80 -11.27 -4.91
C SER A 46 -5.01 -9.96 -4.89
N ARG A 47 -5.69 -8.87 -4.53
CA ARG A 47 -5.10 -7.56 -4.32
C ARG A 47 -5.01 -7.26 -2.83
N THR A 48 -3.84 -6.82 -2.37
CA THR A 48 -3.68 -6.30 -1.01
C THR A 48 -4.28 -4.90 -0.92
N LEU A 49 -5.10 -4.65 0.10
CA LEU A 49 -5.61 -3.34 0.45
C LEU A 49 -4.75 -2.81 1.61
N PRO A 50 -3.93 -1.78 1.40
CA PRO A 50 -3.03 -1.30 2.43
C PRO A 50 -3.82 -0.65 3.57
N PHE A 51 -3.36 -0.83 4.80
CA PHE A 51 -3.85 -0.09 5.96
C PHE A 51 -3.26 1.31 6.01
N LYS A 52 -3.98 2.25 6.59
CA LYS A 52 -3.48 3.58 6.94
C LYS A 52 -2.82 3.51 8.32
N ARG A 53 -1.52 3.87 8.41
CA ARG A 53 -0.81 3.97 9.70
C ARG A 53 -1.39 5.13 10.50
N GLY A 54 -1.58 4.94 11.81
CA GLY A 54 -2.13 5.94 12.72
C GLY A 54 -1.33 7.25 12.73
N GLU A 55 -1.99 8.36 12.93
CA GLU A 55 -1.36 9.68 13.02
C GLU A 55 -0.68 9.88 14.37
N ILE A 56 0.43 10.63 14.41
CA ILE A 56 1.03 11.12 15.65
C ILE A 56 0.68 12.60 15.76
N LEU A 57 0.03 12.95 16.86
CA LEU A 57 -0.51 14.28 17.11
C LEU A 57 0.15 14.88 18.36
N ASP A 58 0.25 16.20 18.39
CA ASP A 58 0.56 16.94 19.62
C ASP A 58 -0.66 16.98 20.56
N SER A 59 -0.53 17.59 21.73
CA SER A 59 -1.59 17.71 22.74
C SER A 59 -2.81 18.53 22.28
N LYS A 60 -2.69 19.27 21.18
CA LYS A 60 -3.73 20.12 20.60
C LYS A 60 -4.28 19.61 19.28
N GLY A 61 -3.82 18.43 18.83
CA GLY A 61 -4.22 17.83 17.58
C GLY A 61 -3.41 18.28 16.36
N THR A 62 -2.29 19.00 16.57
CA THR A 62 -1.36 19.33 15.46
C THR A 62 -0.70 18.06 14.96
N LYS A 63 -0.68 17.85 13.65
CA LYS A 63 -0.14 16.65 13.03
C LYS A 63 1.38 16.69 13.00
N LEU A 64 2.01 15.76 13.71
CA LEU A 64 3.46 15.56 13.71
C LEU A 64 3.88 14.50 12.68
N ALA A 65 3.07 13.45 12.52
CA ALA A 65 3.24 12.44 11.49
C ALA A 65 1.89 11.99 10.96
N VAL A 66 1.77 11.87 9.62
CA VAL A 66 0.55 11.48 8.92
C VAL A 66 0.84 10.42 7.85
N SER A 67 -0.20 9.71 7.44
CA SER A 67 -0.13 8.81 6.29
C SER A 67 -0.96 9.37 5.16
N GLU A 68 -0.31 9.69 4.05
CA GLU A 68 -0.95 10.19 2.83
C GLU A 68 -1.17 9.04 1.85
N LYS A 69 -2.35 9.02 1.24
CA LYS A 69 -2.67 8.06 0.18
C LYS A 69 -1.90 8.44 -1.08
N VAL A 70 -1.18 7.48 -1.63
CA VAL A 70 -0.43 7.58 -2.87
C VAL A 70 -0.72 6.37 -3.76
N TYR A 71 -0.29 6.44 -5.00
CA TYR A 71 -0.60 5.44 -6.01
C TYR A 71 0.66 5.00 -6.73
N ASN A 72 0.78 3.70 -6.96
CA ASN A 72 1.81 3.13 -7.83
C ASN A 72 1.19 2.86 -9.20
N LEU A 73 1.81 3.37 -10.25
CA LEU A 73 1.43 3.15 -11.64
C LEU A 73 1.94 1.79 -12.09
N VAL A 74 1.03 0.87 -12.41
CA VAL A 74 1.36 -0.51 -12.78
C VAL A 74 0.96 -0.78 -14.21
N LEU A 75 1.86 -1.45 -14.95
CA LEU A 75 1.69 -1.87 -16.34
C LEU A 75 1.57 -3.39 -16.44
N ASP A 76 0.57 -3.85 -17.19
CA ASP A 76 0.38 -5.23 -17.67
C ASP A 76 0.68 -5.28 -19.17
N CYS A 77 1.89 -5.72 -19.50
CA CYS A 77 2.30 -5.85 -20.90
C CYS A 77 1.47 -6.90 -21.65
N LYS A 78 1.04 -7.97 -20.98
CA LYS A 78 0.25 -9.02 -21.61
C LYS A 78 -1.10 -8.47 -22.12
N LEU A 79 -1.79 -7.70 -21.28
CA LEU A 79 -3.07 -7.10 -21.65
C LEU A 79 -2.88 -6.00 -22.70
N MET A 80 -1.83 -5.19 -22.55
CA MET A 80 -1.48 -4.16 -23.54
C MET A 80 -1.16 -4.74 -24.91
N ASN A 81 -0.52 -5.92 -24.97
CA ASN A 81 -0.14 -6.59 -26.21
C ASN A 81 -1.27 -7.40 -26.88
N GLU A 82 -2.49 -7.40 -26.34
CA GLU A 82 -3.61 -8.10 -27.00
C GLU A 82 -3.94 -7.54 -28.38
N LYS A 83 -3.70 -6.22 -28.58
CA LYS A 83 -3.85 -5.53 -29.87
C LYS A 83 -2.79 -4.44 -30.00
N GLU A 84 -2.32 -4.22 -31.22
CA GLU A 84 -1.36 -3.15 -31.53
C GLU A 84 -1.91 -1.75 -31.20
N GLU A 85 -3.21 -1.53 -31.39
CA GLU A 85 -3.91 -0.28 -31.05
C GLU A 85 -3.83 0.03 -29.54
N TYR A 86 -3.78 -0.99 -28.67
CA TYR A 86 -3.66 -0.83 -27.22
C TYR A 86 -2.24 -0.39 -26.83
N VAL A 87 -1.23 -0.92 -27.51
CA VAL A 87 0.17 -0.53 -27.27
C VAL A 87 0.37 0.96 -27.54
N GLU A 88 -0.04 1.41 -28.75
CA GLU A 88 0.12 2.81 -29.15
C GLU A 88 -0.72 3.77 -28.28
N GLY A 89 -2.00 3.42 -28.04
CA GLY A 89 -2.90 4.23 -27.22
C GLY A 89 -2.45 4.34 -25.77
N THR A 90 -2.00 3.23 -25.19
CA THR A 90 -1.52 3.22 -23.78
C THR A 90 -0.22 3.99 -23.63
N ILE A 91 0.77 3.79 -24.53
CA ILE A 91 2.05 4.51 -24.47
C ILE A 91 1.84 6.01 -24.66
N ALA A 92 1.00 6.42 -25.63
CA ALA A 92 0.68 7.83 -25.83
C ALA A 92 0.05 8.48 -24.59
N ALA A 93 -0.89 7.81 -23.93
CA ALA A 93 -1.54 8.30 -22.73
C ALA A 93 -0.55 8.38 -21.55
N LEU A 94 0.32 7.38 -21.38
CA LEU A 94 1.33 7.34 -20.31
C LEU A 94 2.34 8.47 -20.47
N THR A 95 2.88 8.68 -21.66
CA THR A 95 3.86 9.74 -21.92
C THR A 95 3.25 11.16 -21.88
N GLN A 96 1.95 11.29 -22.12
CA GLN A 96 1.23 12.55 -22.00
C GLN A 96 1.03 12.97 -20.54
N CYS A 97 0.75 12.01 -19.66
CA CYS A 97 0.34 12.29 -18.28
C CYS A 97 1.46 12.15 -17.26
N PHE A 98 2.48 11.33 -17.54
CA PHE A 98 3.57 11.03 -16.62
C PHE A 98 4.93 11.32 -17.23
N ASP A 99 5.90 11.61 -16.37
CA ASP A 99 7.31 11.76 -16.77
C ASP A 99 7.95 10.36 -16.92
N VAL A 100 7.50 9.64 -17.95
CA VAL A 100 8.01 8.31 -18.31
C VAL A 100 8.47 8.32 -19.77
N SER A 101 9.60 7.66 -20.02
CA SER A 101 10.16 7.59 -21.37
C SER A 101 9.42 6.57 -22.23
N GLU A 102 8.97 6.97 -23.41
CA GLU A 102 8.38 6.07 -24.41
C GLU A 102 9.33 4.91 -24.74
N SER A 103 10.62 5.22 -24.91
CA SER A 103 11.64 4.21 -25.24
C SER A 103 11.79 3.15 -24.14
N ASP A 104 11.66 3.56 -22.86
CA ASP A 104 11.80 2.63 -21.74
C ASP A 104 10.58 1.70 -21.63
N ILE A 105 9.37 2.25 -21.85
CA ILE A 105 8.15 1.45 -21.87
C ILE A 105 8.19 0.44 -23.02
N ARG A 106 8.56 0.85 -24.24
CA ARG A 106 8.66 -0.02 -25.40
C ARG A 106 9.73 -1.10 -25.19
N SER A 107 10.92 -0.72 -24.73
CA SER A 107 12.01 -1.66 -24.45
C SER A 107 11.61 -2.70 -23.39
N TYR A 108 10.97 -2.26 -22.31
CA TYR A 108 10.47 -3.19 -21.30
C TYR A 108 9.40 -4.14 -21.85
N ASN A 109 8.45 -3.61 -22.62
CA ASN A 109 7.38 -4.40 -23.25
C ASN A 109 7.92 -5.44 -24.22
N GLU A 110 8.90 -5.08 -25.06
CA GLU A 110 9.55 -6.02 -25.99
C GLU A 110 10.30 -7.14 -25.26
N GLN A 111 10.98 -6.83 -24.15
CA GLN A 111 11.72 -7.80 -23.36
C GLN A 111 10.80 -8.69 -22.52
N ASN A 112 9.63 -8.18 -22.10
CA ASN A 112 8.72 -8.85 -21.19
C ASN A 112 7.25 -8.83 -21.67
N PRO A 113 6.95 -9.35 -22.86
CA PRO A 113 5.63 -9.20 -23.49
C PRO A 113 4.48 -9.90 -22.74
N THR A 114 4.80 -10.83 -21.84
CA THR A 114 3.83 -11.60 -21.04
C THR A 114 3.79 -11.16 -19.57
N SER A 115 4.56 -10.13 -19.20
CA SER A 115 4.54 -9.58 -17.85
C SER A 115 3.15 -9.00 -17.54
N GLN A 116 2.60 -9.39 -16.38
CA GLN A 116 1.31 -8.90 -15.91
C GLN A 116 1.47 -7.85 -14.80
N TYR A 117 2.69 -7.57 -14.38
CA TYR A 117 2.95 -6.64 -13.28
C TYR A 117 4.32 -5.98 -13.45
N HIS A 118 4.32 -4.69 -13.72
CA HIS A 118 5.51 -3.85 -13.74
C HIS A 118 5.19 -2.47 -13.20
N VAL A 119 5.88 -2.04 -12.15
CA VAL A 119 5.69 -0.71 -11.56
C VAL A 119 6.52 0.29 -12.34
N LEU A 120 5.85 1.17 -13.11
CA LEU A 120 6.49 2.24 -13.89
C LEU A 120 6.88 3.42 -13.01
N GLN A 121 5.98 3.83 -12.11
CA GLN A 121 6.22 4.96 -11.22
C GLN A 121 5.55 4.70 -9.86
N ARG A 122 6.17 5.21 -8.78
CA ARG A 122 5.71 4.98 -7.41
C ARG A 122 5.31 6.29 -6.74
N GLN A 123 4.43 6.16 -5.74
CA GLN A 123 4.08 7.24 -4.82
C GLN A 123 3.50 8.50 -5.48
N LEU A 124 2.77 8.31 -6.59
CA LEU A 124 2.03 9.38 -7.24
C LEU A 124 0.89 9.87 -6.34
N THR A 125 0.67 11.15 -6.32
CA THR A 125 -0.49 11.78 -5.68
C THR A 125 -1.75 11.60 -6.53
N TYR A 126 -2.93 11.84 -5.92
CA TYR A 126 -4.18 11.81 -6.68
C TYR A 126 -4.20 12.83 -7.83
N ASP A 127 -3.67 14.03 -7.60
CA ASP A 127 -3.62 15.10 -8.61
C ASP A 127 -2.74 14.73 -9.81
N GLU A 128 -1.69 13.92 -9.60
CA GLU A 128 -0.83 13.42 -10.67
C GLU A 128 -1.49 12.31 -11.50
N ILE A 129 -2.35 11.48 -10.89
CA ILE A 129 -3.03 10.40 -11.63
C ILE A 129 -4.37 10.82 -12.24
N ALA A 130 -5.00 11.90 -11.76
CA ALA A 130 -6.32 12.33 -12.20
C ALA A 130 -6.41 12.58 -13.73
N PRO A 131 -5.43 13.24 -14.39
CA PRO A 131 -5.47 13.45 -15.83
C PRO A 131 -5.49 12.15 -16.63
N PHE A 132 -4.73 11.14 -16.18
CA PHE A 132 -4.73 9.83 -16.83
C PHE A 132 -6.06 9.08 -16.63
N GLN A 133 -6.63 9.17 -15.43
CA GLN A 133 -7.94 8.57 -15.16
C GLN A 133 -9.06 9.21 -16.01
N GLU A 134 -8.98 10.51 -16.26
CA GLU A 134 -9.90 11.21 -17.17
C GLU A 134 -9.76 10.69 -18.60
N LEU A 135 -8.54 10.50 -19.11
CA LEU A 135 -8.30 9.89 -20.43
C LEU A 135 -8.79 8.45 -20.50
N GLN A 136 -8.55 7.66 -19.45
CA GLN A 136 -8.97 6.26 -19.39
C GLN A 136 -10.51 6.12 -19.35
N ASN A 137 -11.21 7.06 -18.72
CA ASN A 137 -12.67 7.09 -18.63
C ASN A 137 -13.35 7.74 -19.85
N ASN A 138 -12.59 8.32 -20.79
CA ASN A 138 -13.12 8.90 -22.01
C ASN A 138 -13.59 7.80 -22.96
N GLU A 139 -14.82 7.88 -23.50
CA GLU A 139 -15.41 6.85 -24.36
C GLU A 139 -14.64 6.62 -25.67
N GLU A 140 -13.99 7.65 -26.20
CA GLU A 140 -13.25 7.56 -27.48
C GLU A 140 -11.81 7.07 -27.30
N GLN A 141 -11.10 7.58 -26.30
CA GLN A 141 -9.68 7.30 -26.07
C GLN A 141 -9.46 6.12 -25.11
N GLY A 142 -10.25 6.02 -24.06
CA GLY A 142 -10.09 5.01 -23.01
C GLY A 142 -10.18 3.57 -23.49
N LYS A 143 -10.91 3.32 -24.59
CA LYS A 143 -10.99 1.98 -25.22
C LYS A 143 -9.64 1.47 -25.71
N TYR A 144 -8.69 2.36 -26.01
CA TYR A 144 -7.35 2.02 -26.47
C TYR A 144 -6.32 2.00 -25.33
N ILE A 145 -6.67 2.49 -24.11
CA ILE A 145 -5.80 2.50 -22.95
C ILE A 145 -6.05 1.23 -22.13
N GLN A 146 -5.22 0.22 -22.32
CA GLN A 146 -5.36 -1.08 -21.69
C GLN A 146 -4.08 -1.50 -20.95
N GLY A 147 -4.22 -2.35 -19.94
CA GLY A 147 -3.09 -2.87 -19.19
C GLY A 147 -2.46 -1.88 -18.20
N VAL A 148 -3.18 -0.83 -17.81
CA VAL A 148 -2.69 0.14 -16.81
C VAL A 148 -3.70 0.27 -15.68
N TRP A 149 -3.19 0.17 -14.45
CA TRP A 149 -3.98 0.45 -13.25
C TRP A 149 -3.13 1.09 -12.16
N PHE A 150 -3.79 1.57 -11.12
CA PHE A 150 -3.15 2.19 -9.96
C PHE A 150 -3.32 1.30 -8.74
N GLU A 151 -2.21 1.04 -8.04
CA GLU A 151 -2.22 0.39 -6.74
C GLU A 151 -2.14 1.45 -5.65
N GLU A 152 -3.08 1.40 -4.71
CA GLU A 152 -3.09 2.28 -3.56
C GLU A 152 -2.00 1.88 -2.57
N GLU A 153 -1.31 2.87 -2.03
CA GLU A 153 -0.30 2.73 -0.99
C GLU A 153 -0.42 3.91 -0.03
N TYR A 154 0.15 3.82 1.17
CA TYR A 154 0.26 4.94 2.10
C TYR A 154 1.73 5.29 2.31
N ARG A 155 2.06 6.56 2.06
CA ARG A 155 3.36 7.13 2.36
C ARG A 155 3.30 7.85 3.70
N ARG A 156 4.30 7.61 4.57
CA ARG A 156 4.46 8.36 5.80
C ARG A 156 5.04 9.73 5.50
N VAL A 157 4.44 10.78 6.06
CA VAL A 157 4.83 12.17 5.86
C VAL A 157 4.90 12.87 7.21
N TYR A 158 5.92 13.68 7.39
CA TYR A 158 6.15 14.50 8.58
C TYR A 158 6.01 15.98 8.20
N PRO A 159 4.83 16.59 8.38
CA PRO A 159 4.50 17.91 7.83
C PRO A 159 5.47 19.01 8.28
N ASN A 160 6.07 18.84 9.45
CA ASN A 160 6.99 19.82 10.04
C ASN A 160 8.47 19.43 9.85
N ASN A 161 8.79 18.50 8.95
CA ASN A 161 10.13 18.05 8.57
C ASN A 161 11.03 17.66 9.75
N THR A 162 11.64 18.64 10.43
CA THR A 162 12.63 18.44 11.50
C THR A 162 12.04 18.52 12.90
N MET A 163 10.78 18.96 13.05
CA MET A 163 10.16 19.19 14.35
C MET A 163 10.04 17.89 15.16
N ALA A 164 10.56 17.93 16.38
CA ALA A 164 10.58 16.81 17.31
C ALA A 164 11.18 15.52 16.71
N ALA A 165 12.14 15.64 15.78
CA ALA A 165 12.67 14.51 15.01
C ALA A 165 13.18 13.37 15.91
N ASP A 166 13.90 13.68 16.98
CA ASP A 166 14.40 12.67 17.93
C ASP A 166 13.30 11.97 18.72
N VAL A 167 12.16 12.64 18.91
CA VAL A 167 11.02 12.08 19.64
C VAL A 167 10.11 11.30 18.73
N VAL A 168 9.68 11.90 17.64
CA VAL A 168 8.75 11.29 16.68
C VAL A 168 9.39 10.08 16.01
N GLY A 169 10.63 10.24 15.53
CA GLY A 169 11.30 9.21 14.75
C GLY A 169 10.76 9.09 13.33
N PHE A 170 11.09 8.00 12.65
CA PHE A 170 10.74 7.78 11.26
C PHE A 170 10.40 6.33 10.98
N THR A 171 9.80 6.08 9.80
CA THR A 171 9.49 4.74 9.30
C THR A 171 10.42 4.32 8.17
N SER A 172 10.63 3.02 8.03
CA SER A 172 11.26 2.42 6.84
C SER A 172 10.33 2.46 5.62
N LYS A 173 10.85 2.07 4.45
CA LYS A 173 10.07 1.97 3.19
C LYS A 173 8.85 1.05 3.30
N ASP A 174 8.89 0.05 4.19
CA ASP A 174 7.80 -0.90 4.43
C ASP A 174 6.78 -0.38 5.47
N ASN A 175 6.81 0.91 5.78
CA ASN A 175 5.93 1.57 6.75
C ASN A 175 6.07 1.00 8.18
N VAL A 176 7.25 0.47 8.51
CA VAL A 176 7.62 -0.04 9.84
C VAL A 176 8.38 1.03 10.61
N GLY A 177 7.98 1.30 11.84
CA GLY A 177 8.66 2.25 12.73
C GLY A 177 10.09 1.82 13.02
N ASN A 178 11.05 2.74 12.89
CA ASN A 178 12.47 2.45 12.96
C ASN A 178 13.23 3.31 13.99
N TYR A 179 12.59 4.32 14.55
CA TYR A 179 13.16 5.19 15.57
C TYR A 179 12.05 5.93 16.34
N GLY A 180 12.32 6.36 17.60
CA GLY A 180 11.46 7.22 18.41
C GLY A 180 10.08 6.61 18.73
N LEU A 181 9.05 7.45 18.73
CA LEU A 181 7.66 7.03 18.95
C LEU A 181 7.15 6.10 17.85
N GLU A 182 7.62 6.29 16.61
CA GLU A 182 7.29 5.42 15.49
C GLU A 182 7.70 3.96 15.75
N GLU A 183 8.88 3.74 16.30
CA GLU A 183 9.37 2.41 16.67
C GLU A 183 8.68 1.88 17.91
N TYR A 184 8.66 2.69 18.99
CA TYR A 184 8.15 2.26 20.28
C TYR A 184 6.66 1.87 20.24
N TYR A 185 5.85 2.63 19.49
CA TYR A 185 4.41 2.39 19.30
C TYR A 185 4.08 1.75 17.98
N ASN A 186 5.04 1.07 17.33
CA ASN A 186 4.85 0.50 16.02
C ASN A 186 3.60 -0.41 15.95
N ASP A 187 3.38 -1.27 16.93
CA ASP A 187 2.25 -2.21 16.96
C ASP A 187 0.88 -1.52 17.10
N ILE A 188 0.86 -0.31 17.71
CA ILE A 188 -0.36 0.49 17.88
C ILE A 188 -0.62 1.33 16.64
N LEU A 189 0.44 1.94 16.08
CA LEU A 189 0.36 2.77 14.89
C LEU A 189 0.12 1.96 13.63
N SER A 190 0.60 0.72 13.57
CA SER A 190 0.38 -0.17 12.43
C SER A 190 -1.03 -0.76 12.46
N GLY A 191 -1.60 -0.92 11.27
CA GLY A 191 -2.86 -1.60 11.06
C GLY A 191 -2.68 -3.00 10.50
N ILE A 192 -3.77 -3.55 9.95
CA ILE A 192 -3.79 -4.85 9.30
C ILE A 192 -4.26 -4.67 7.87
N ASN A 193 -3.44 -5.10 6.91
CA ASN A 193 -3.82 -5.07 5.51
C ASN A 193 -5.08 -5.88 5.25
N GLY A 194 -5.97 -5.29 4.48
CA GLY A 194 -7.09 -5.99 3.88
C GLY A 194 -6.68 -6.76 2.64
N ARG A 195 -7.63 -7.50 2.09
CA ARG A 195 -7.46 -8.22 0.82
C ARG A 195 -8.74 -8.23 0.01
N GLU A 196 -8.60 -8.04 -1.26
CA GLU A 196 -9.64 -8.27 -2.24
C GLU A 196 -9.33 -9.58 -2.98
N TYR A 197 -10.31 -10.47 -3.03
CA TYR A 197 -10.20 -11.75 -3.72
C TYR A 197 -11.18 -11.73 -4.89
N GLY A 198 -10.68 -11.93 -6.10
CA GLY A 198 -11.51 -12.22 -7.26
C GLY A 198 -11.68 -13.74 -7.40
N TYR A 199 -12.89 -14.21 -7.57
CA TYR A 199 -13.18 -15.61 -7.94
C TYR A 199 -14.27 -15.66 -9.00
N MET A 200 -14.20 -16.67 -9.87
CA MET A 200 -15.27 -16.97 -10.79
C MET A 200 -16.33 -17.80 -10.09
N ASN A 201 -17.58 -17.33 -10.13
CA ASN A 201 -18.71 -18.13 -9.66
C ASN A 201 -19.10 -19.21 -10.69
N ASP A 202 -20.07 -20.07 -10.34
CA ASP A 202 -20.51 -21.17 -11.19
C ASP A 202 -21.07 -20.71 -12.54
N ASP A 203 -21.52 -19.46 -12.65
CA ASP A 203 -22.02 -18.83 -13.88
C ASP A 203 -20.93 -18.11 -14.70
N SER A 204 -19.64 -18.32 -14.37
CA SER A 204 -18.47 -17.66 -14.97
C SER A 204 -18.45 -16.14 -14.81
N ASN A 205 -19.15 -15.59 -13.83
CA ASN A 205 -19.05 -14.19 -13.45
C ASN A 205 -17.94 -14.00 -12.43
N LEU A 206 -17.16 -12.91 -12.58
CA LEU A 206 -16.15 -12.53 -11.60
C LEU A 206 -16.82 -11.93 -10.36
N GLU A 207 -16.84 -12.66 -9.28
CA GLU A 207 -17.24 -12.15 -7.96
C GLU A 207 -16.01 -11.70 -7.18
N ARG A 208 -16.17 -10.61 -6.42
CA ARG A 208 -15.12 -10.08 -5.55
C ARG A 208 -15.56 -10.12 -4.10
N THR A 209 -14.74 -10.74 -3.27
CA THR A 209 -14.90 -10.70 -1.81
C THR A 209 -13.80 -9.81 -1.24
N THR A 210 -14.20 -8.78 -0.49
CA THR A 210 -13.27 -7.82 0.09
C THR A 210 -13.23 -8.02 1.61
N LYS A 211 -12.03 -8.29 2.13
CA LYS A 211 -11.70 -8.13 3.54
C LYS A 211 -11.10 -6.75 3.71
N ALA A 212 -11.82 -5.81 4.33
CA ALA A 212 -11.34 -4.45 4.54
C ALA A 212 -10.05 -4.42 5.35
N ALA A 213 -9.21 -3.43 5.08
CA ALA A 213 -8.07 -3.11 5.93
C ALA A 213 -8.57 -2.57 7.28
N VAL A 214 -7.76 -2.78 8.31
CA VAL A 214 -7.98 -2.18 9.63
C VAL A 214 -6.85 -1.19 9.86
N ASP A 215 -7.20 0.09 9.97
CA ASP A 215 -6.21 1.16 10.17
C ASP A 215 -5.61 1.11 11.57
N GLY A 216 -4.39 1.67 11.70
CA GLY A 216 -3.73 1.82 13.00
C GLY A 216 -4.39 2.90 13.86
N TYR A 217 -4.15 2.84 15.16
CA TYR A 217 -4.64 3.84 16.10
C TYR A 217 -3.76 5.09 16.09
N ASN A 218 -4.38 6.25 16.27
CA ASN A 218 -3.67 7.51 16.42
C ASN A 218 -3.02 7.61 17.81
N LEU A 219 -1.84 8.21 17.86
CA LEU A 219 -1.10 8.51 19.08
C LEU A 219 -1.19 10.00 19.36
N VAL A 220 -1.76 10.36 20.51
CA VAL A 220 -1.75 11.74 21.01
C VAL A 220 -0.66 11.88 22.06
N THR A 221 0.29 12.78 21.82
CA THR A 221 1.40 13.06 22.73
C THR A 221 1.10 14.22 23.67
N THR A 222 1.90 14.40 24.70
CA THR A 222 1.87 15.58 25.58
C THR A 222 2.62 16.77 24.99
N LEU A 223 3.33 16.60 23.87
CA LEU A 223 4.06 17.68 23.19
C LEU A 223 3.13 18.82 22.79
N ASP A 224 3.63 20.04 22.84
CA ASP A 224 3.01 21.24 22.27
C ASP A 224 3.90 21.72 21.14
N ALA A 225 3.40 21.63 19.90
CA ALA A 225 4.15 21.99 18.69
C ALA A 225 4.67 23.45 18.71
N ASN A 226 3.94 24.37 19.36
CA ASN A 226 4.40 25.76 19.49
C ASN A 226 5.59 25.88 20.44
N ILE A 227 5.52 25.21 21.61
CA ILE A 227 6.61 25.20 22.57
C ILE A 227 7.83 24.49 21.96
N GLN A 228 7.62 23.36 21.32
CA GLN A 228 8.64 22.60 20.58
C GLN A 228 9.37 23.48 19.55
N GLY A 229 8.63 24.19 18.71
CA GLY A 229 9.23 25.08 17.70
C GLY A 229 9.99 26.27 18.30
N ILE A 230 9.58 26.78 19.48
CA ILE A 230 10.33 27.81 20.19
C ILE A 230 11.65 27.25 20.70
N VAL A 231 11.62 26.04 21.30
CA VAL A 231 12.82 25.38 21.82
C VAL A 231 13.83 25.12 20.71
N GLU A 232 13.40 24.50 19.61
CA GLU A 232 14.26 24.20 18.45
C GLU A 232 14.91 25.45 17.88
N ARG A 233 14.14 26.51 17.70
CA ARG A 233 14.68 27.78 17.23
C ARG A 233 15.74 28.34 18.20
N LYS A 234 15.53 28.22 19.51
CA LYS A 234 16.50 28.69 20.51
C LYS A 234 17.77 27.83 20.53
N LEU A 235 17.67 26.54 20.32
CA LEU A 235 18.83 25.67 20.17
C LEU A 235 19.65 26.02 18.91
N GLN A 236 18.97 26.31 17.80
CA GLN A 236 19.62 26.76 16.58
C GLN A 236 20.30 28.13 16.78
N GLU A 237 19.60 29.12 17.34
CA GLU A 237 20.15 30.43 17.66
C GLU A 237 21.42 30.33 18.57
N TYR A 238 21.39 29.43 19.55
CA TYR A 238 22.55 29.15 20.39
C TYR A 238 23.72 28.62 19.55
N ASN A 239 23.49 27.60 18.74
CA ASN A 239 24.51 27.06 17.87
C ASN A 239 25.12 28.12 16.93
N ASP A 240 24.29 28.94 16.31
CA ASP A 240 24.71 29.97 15.35
C ASP A 240 25.52 31.09 16.06
N THR A 241 25.17 31.44 17.27
CA THR A 241 25.87 32.42 18.07
C THR A 241 27.28 31.95 18.42
N TYR A 242 27.46 30.69 18.76
CA TYR A 242 28.73 30.13 19.21
C TYR A 242 29.50 29.37 18.13
N LYS A 243 28.99 29.32 16.91
CA LYS A 243 29.65 28.72 15.76
C LYS A 243 30.97 29.41 15.48
N ASN A 244 32.05 28.64 15.37
CA ASN A 244 33.43 29.12 15.17
C ASN A 244 33.96 30.04 16.28
N ALA A 245 33.31 30.10 17.47
CA ALA A 245 33.74 31.01 18.54
C ALA A 245 34.96 30.46 19.30
N ALA A 246 34.89 29.23 19.80
CA ALA A 246 36.00 28.61 20.53
C ALA A 246 36.85 27.64 19.69
N ARG A 247 36.24 27.09 18.64
CA ARG A 247 36.85 26.19 17.64
C ARG A 247 36.09 26.30 16.33
N GLU A 248 36.70 25.90 15.24
CA GLU A 248 36.02 25.80 13.93
C GLU A 248 34.89 24.75 13.99
N GLY A 249 33.73 25.04 13.39
CA GLY A 249 32.55 24.19 13.32
C GLY A 249 31.37 24.67 14.16
N ASN A 250 30.46 23.77 14.50
CA ASN A 250 29.24 24.06 15.28
C ASN A 250 29.53 24.62 16.66
N GLY A 251 28.65 25.48 17.18
CA GLY A 251 28.77 26.10 18.50
C GLY A 251 28.71 25.07 19.65
N ALA A 252 27.96 23.98 19.44
CA ALA A 252 27.99 22.79 20.29
C ALA A 252 28.02 21.54 19.45
N GLN A 253 28.62 20.47 19.93
CA GLN A 253 28.59 19.17 19.26
C GLN A 253 27.18 18.59 19.33
N ASN A 254 26.57 18.63 20.51
CA ASN A 254 25.16 18.33 20.76
C ASN A 254 24.68 19.28 21.86
N VAL A 255 23.45 19.79 21.71
CA VAL A 255 22.76 20.54 22.75
C VAL A 255 21.31 20.10 22.79
N GLY A 256 20.74 19.89 23.95
CA GLY A 256 19.37 19.45 24.13
C GLY A 256 18.62 20.27 25.15
N CYS A 257 17.31 20.29 25.05
CA CYS A 257 16.40 20.94 25.98
C CYS A 257 15.15 20.07 26.17
N ILE A 258 14.71 19.95 27.44
CA ILE A 258 13.45 19.29 27.78
C ILE A 258 12.65 20.28 28.62
N ILE A 259 11.38 20.49 28.25
CA ILE A 259 10.40 21.28 28.99
C ILE A 259 9.32 20.36 29.52
N MET A 260 9.12 20.36 30.81
CA MET A 260 8.16 19.53 31.51
C MET A 260 7.22 20.38 32.39
N ASP A 261 5.94 20.07 32.41
CA ASP A 261 4.99 20.62 33.36
C ASP A 261 5.22 19.95 34.72
N VAL A 262 5.59 20.78 35.72
CA VAL A 262 5.92 20.28 37.05
C VAL A 262 4.70 19.80 37.85
N ASN A 263 3.49 20.13 37.43
CA ASN A 263 2.27 19.74 38.12
C ASN A 263 1.79 18.32 37.80
N ASN A 264 2.03 17.86 36.57
CA ASN A 264 1.56 16.57 36.10
C ASN A 264 2.65 15.68 35.48
N GLY A 265 3.84 16.23 35.21
CA GLY A 265 4.97 15.51 34.63
C GLY A 265 4.94 15.40 33.11
N ASP A 266 4.02 16.08 32.43
CA ASP A 266 3.91 16.04 30.96
C ASP A 266 5.15 16.68 30.31
N ILE A 267 5.73 16.03 29.35
CA ILE A 267 6.77 16.60 28.49
C ILE A 267 6.11 17.45 27.41
N LEU A 268 6.29 18.77 27.52
CA LEU A 268 5.73 19.74 26.58
C LEU A 268 6.61 19.95 25.36
N ALA A 269 7.92 19.82 25.52
CA ALA A 269 8.89 19.87 24.43
C ALA A 269 10.14 19.06 24.77
N MET A 270 10.72 18.42 23.78
CA MET A 270 11.99 17.73 23.86
C MET A 270 12.70 17.86 22.52
N ALA A 271 13.86 18.49 22.50
CA ALA A 271 14.61 18.72 21.28
C ALA A 271 16.11 18.59 21.53
N SER A 272 16.84 18.12 20.54
CA SER A 272 18.30 18.18 20.50
C SER A 272 18.74 18.83 19.18
N TYR A 273 19.92 19.42 19.14
CA TYR A 273 20.53 19.98 17.95
C TYR A 273 21.90 19.32 17.74
N PRO A 274 22.31 18.93 16.54
CA PRO A 274 21.70 19.22 15.22
C PRO A 274 20.43 18.41 14.93
N PHE A 275 19.49 19.05 14.19
CA PHE A 275 18.27 18.39 13.73
C PHE A 275 18.52 17.55 12.48
N PHE A 276 17.68 16.57 12.25
CA PHE A 276 17.63 15.84 10.96
C PHE A 276 16.21 15.88 10.37
N ASN A 277 16.14 15.77 9.04
CA ASN A 277 14.86 15.76 8.34
C ASN A 277 14.26 14.33 8.39
N LEU A 278 12.97 14.25 8.71
CA LEU A 278 12.23 12.98 8.82
C LEU A 278 11.71 12.47 7.47
N ASN A 279 11.58 13.34 6.43
CA ASN A 279 11.11 12.99 5.09
C ASN A 279 12.25 12.62 4.15
#